data_d2c423203f8ab528c030bc076a49a3f3
#
_entry.id   d2c423203f8ab528c030bc076a49a3f3
#
_cell.length_a   1.000
_cell.length_b   1.000
_cell.length_c   1.000
_cell.angle_alpha   90.00
_cell.angle_beta   90.00
_cell.angle_gamma   90.00
#
_symmetry.space_group_name_H-M   'P 1'
#
loop_
_entity.id
_entity.type
_entity.pdbx_description
1 polymer ?
#
loop_
_entity_poly.entity_id
_entity_poly.type
_entity_poly.pdbx_seq_one_letter_code
_entity_poly.pdbx_strand_id
1 'polypeptide(L)'
;VPITGQTLAVLLVGVTLGATRGAISLALYAVLGIVGLPVFSEHSSGWGVIAGPTGGYIVGFIFAAALTGWLAQLQWDRKILRAFLAFLAGSVVPFAFGLPWLAAALGSLGFPNDLNSVLQAGLYPFILGGVIKAALGAGIITLAWYAVGVSDKRKAAKSAE
;
A
#
# COMPACT_ATOMS: atom_id res chain seq x y z
N VAL A 1 -14.33 -1.52 7.31
CA VAL A 1 -12.98 -1.75 6.71
C VAL A 1 -11.99 -1.92 7.85
N PRO A 2 -11.22 -3.02 7.93
CA PRO A 2 -10.29 -3.27 9.03
C PRO A 2 -9.05 -2.36 8.97
N ILE A 3 -8.57 -1.94 10.14
CA ILE A 3 -7.32 -1.15 10.27
C ILE A 3 -6.16 -2.14 10.40
N THR A 4 -5.31 -2.19 9.37
CA THR A 4 -4.22 -3.17 9.29
C THR A 4 -2.88 -2.53 8.91
N GLY A 5 -1.79 -3.31 9.01
CA GLY A 5 -0.48 -2.94 8.46
C GLY A 5 -0.37 -3.14 6.95
N GLN A 6 -1.39 -3.64 6.28
CA GLN A 6 -1.35 -4.01 4.85
C GLN A 6 -0.90 -2.86 3.94
N THR A 7 -1.41 -1.65 4.16
CA THR A 7 -1.04 -0.49 3.33
C THR A 7 0.47 -0.21 3.38
N LEU A 8 1.10 -0.33 4.55
CA LEU A 8 2.56 -0.18 4.66
C LEU A 8 3.29 -1.25 3.84
N ALA A 9 2.87 -2.51 3.96
CA ALA A 9 3.45 -3.63 3.20
C ALA A 9 3.27 -3.41 1.68
N VAL A 10 2.08 -2.99 1.24
CA VAL A 10 1.79 -2.68 -0.17
C VAL A 10 2.75 -1.62 -0.73
N LEU A 11 2.95 -0.53 0.01
CA LEU A 11 3.83 0.56 -0.41
C LEU A 11 5.31 0.14 -0.42
N LEU A 12 5.73 -0.67 0.56
CA LEU A 12 7.08 -1.25 0.60
C LEU A 12 7.32 -2.22 -0.56
N VAL A 13 6.36 -3.06 -0.92
CA VAL A 13 6.42 -3.93 -2.11
C VAL A 13 6.59 -3.08 -3.37
N GLY A 14 5.81 -2.01 -3.53
CA GLY A 14 5.93 -1.10 -4.65
C GLY A 14 7.32 -0.47 -4.76
N VAL A 15 7.78 0.15 -3.68
CA VAL A 15 9.06 0.88 -3.67
C VAL A 15 10.27 -0.04 -3.86
N THR A 16 10.21 -1.29 -3.38
CA THR A 16 11.32 -2.25 -3.49
C THR A 16 11.37 -2.98 -4.82
N LEU A 17 10.21 -3.35 -5.39
CA LEU A 17 10.12 -4.11 -6.64
C LEU A 17 9.97 -3.23 -7.90
N GLY A 18 9.63 -1.96 -7.73
CA GLY A 18 9.32 -1.05 -8.82
C GLY A 18 7.85 -1.18 -9.29
N ALA A 19 7.45 -0.29 -10.20
CA ALA A 19 6.04 -0.15 -10.60
C ALA A 19 5.41 -1.45 -11.11
N THR A 20 6.01 -2.05 -12.13
CA THR A 20 5.42 -3.22 -12.80
C THR A 20 5.42 -4.46 -11.91
N ARG A 21 6.56 -4.79 -11.29
CA ARG A 21 6.67 -5.98 -10.43
C ARG A 21 5.85 -5.82 -9.16
N GLY A 22 5.82 -4.62 -8.58
CA GLY A 22 4.97 -4.29 -7.43
C GLY A 22 3.48 -4.49 -7.76
N ALA A 23 3.01 -3.93 -8.88
CA ALA A 23 1.63 -4.10 -9.33
C ALA A 23 1.27 -5.57 -9.58
N ILE A 24 2.14 -6.34 -10.24
CA ILE A 24 1.94 -7.78 -10.49
C ILE A 24 1.88 -8.56 -9.18
N SER A 25 2.76 -8.26 -8.21
CA SER A 25 2.72 -8.87 -6.87
C SER A 25 1.39 -8.66 -6.17
N LEU A 26 0.85 -7.44 -6.20
CA LEU A 26 -0.43 -7.15 -5.57
C LEU A 26 -1.62 -7.72 -6.36
N ALA A 27 -1.54 -7.79 -7.69
CA ALA A 27 -2.52 -8.50 -8.49
C ALA A 27 -2.55 -10.00 -8.15
N LEU A 28 -1.37 -10.62 -8.04
CA LEU A 28 -1.24 -12.02 -7.61
C LEU A 28 -1.80 -12.24 -6.20
N TYR A 29 -1.49 -11.35 -5.26
CA TYR A 29 -2.06 -11.38 -3.91
C TYR A 29 -3.60 -11.37 -3.95
N ALA A 30 -4.21 -10.50 -4.76
CA ALA A 30 -5.66 -10.43 -4.92
C ALA A 30 -6.23 -11.72 -5.51
N VAL A 31 -5.60 -12.28 -6.55
CA VAL A 31 -6.00 -13.55 -7.18
C VAL A 31 -5.92 -14.70 -6.18
N LEU A 32 -4.83 -14.84 -5.44
CA LEU A 32 -4.66 -15.89 -4.43
C LEU A 32 -5.74 -15.81 -3.35
N GLY A 33 -6.07 -14.59 -2.89
CA GLY A 33 -7.15 -14.39 -1.94
C GLY A 33 -8.53 -14.76 -2.50
N ILE A 34 -8.81 -14.44 -3.77
CA ILE A 34 -10.07 -14.81 -4.45
C ILE A 34 -10.21 -16.32 -4.57
N VAL A 35 -9.14 -17.03 -4.91
CA VAL A 35 -9.13 -18.50 -5.09
C VAL A 35 -9.30 -19.25 -3.77
N GLY A 36 -9.14 -18.57 -2.62
CA GLY A 36 -9.45 -19.15 -1.32
C GLY A 36 -8.29 -19.23 -0.33
N LEU A 37 -7.09 -18.70 -0.69
CA LEU A 37 -6.01 -18.59 0.29
C LEU A 37 -6.36 -17.51 1.33
N PRO A 38 -6.18 -17.79 2.64
CA PRO A 38 -6.54 -16.86 3.72
C PRO A 38 -5.49 -15.73 3.87
N VAL A 39 -5.31 -14.95 2.79
CA VAL A 39 -4.31 -13.88 2.69
C VAL A 39 -4.87 -12.49 2.93
N PHE A 40 -6.19 -12.34 2.92
CA PHE A 40 -6.85 -11.07 3.23
C PHE A 40 -6.90 -10.82 4.73
N SER A 41 -7.35 -9.64 5.12
CA SER A 41 -7.48 -9.25 6.53
C SER A 41 -8.26 -10.28 7.33
N GLU A 42 -7.85 -10.51 8.59
CA GLU A 42 -8.50 -11.47 9.50
C GLU A 42 -8.53 -12.91 8.94
N HIS A 43 -7.49 -13.29 8.18
CA HIS A 43 -7.38 -14.60 7.52
C HIS A 43 -8.56 -14.93 6.61
N SER A 44 -9.22 -13.91 6.08
CA SER A 44 -10.34 -14.07 5.16
C SER A 44 -9.87 -14.37 3.73
N SER A 45 -10.78 -14.91 2.94
CA SER A 45 -10.53 -15.28 1.54
C SER A 45 -11.84 -15.36 0.74
N GLY A 46 -11.69 -15.54 -0.57
CA GLY A 46 -12.79 -15.79 -1.48
C GLY A 46 -13.38 -14.53 -2.11
N TRP A 47 -14.23 -14.78 -3.10
CA TRP A 47 -14.88 -13.72 -3.87
C TRP A 47 -15.73 -12.76 -3.03
N GLY A 48 -16.32 -13.26 -1.93
CA GLY A 48 -17.15 -12.44 -1.03
C GLY A 48 -16.40 -11.26 -0.40
N VAL A 49 -15.09 -11.37 -0.18
CA VAL A 49 -14.27 -10.28 0.34
C VAL A 49 -14.11 -9.17 -0.70
N ILE A 50 -13.88 -9.54 -1.97
CA ILE A 50 -13.76 -8.58 -3.06
C ILE A 50 -15.12 -7.94 -3.37
N ALA A 51 -16.20 -8.72 -3.39
CA ALA A 51 -17.56 -8.18 -3.59
C ALA A 51 -18.05 -7.32 -2.40
N GLY A 52 -17.43 -7.48 -1.24
CA GLY A 52 -17.76 -6.75 -0.01
C GLY A 52 -17.15 -5.36 0.10
N PRO A 53 -17.28 -4.71 1.27
CA PRO A 53 -16.86 -3.32 1.50
C PRO A 53 -15.36 -3.04 1.32
N THR A 54 -14.51 -4.06 1.37
CA THR A 54 -13.04 -3.92 1.27
C THR A 54 -12.48 -4.11 -0.13
N GLY A 55 -13.27 -4.63 -1.08
CA GLY A 55 -12.79 -5.01 -2.41
C GLY A 55 -12.13 -3.87 -3.17
N GLY A 56 -12.73 -2.70 -3.17
CA GLY A 56 -12.16 -1.52 -3.84
C GLY A 56 -10.78 -1.12 -3.30
N TYR A 57 -10.54 -1.30 -1.99
CA TYR A 57 -9.22 -1.04 -1.39
C TYR A 57 -8.18 -2.03 -1.87
N ILE A 58 -8.55 -3.32 -1.99
CA ILE A 58 -7.65 -4.37 -2.51
C ILE A 58 -7.27 -4.08 -3.97
N VAL A 59 -8.22 -3.67 -4.79
CA VAL A 59 -7.94 -3.20 -6.17
C VAL A 59 -7.02 -1.98 -6.13
N GLY A 60 -7.28 -1.02 -5.26
CA GLY A 60 -6.45 0.17 -5.06
C GLY A 60 -5.02 -0.14 -4.64
N PHE A 61 -4.75 -1.25 -3.96
CA PHE A 61 -3.39 -1.67 -3.59
C PHE A 61 -2.50 -1.92 -4.80
N ILE A 62 -3.05 -2.45 -5.90
CA ILE A 62 -2.31 -2.68 -7.15
C ILE A 62 -1.78 -1.34 -7.69
N PHE A 63 -2.64 -0.33 -7.74
CA PHE A 63 -2.28 1.00 -8.21
C PHE A 63 -1.39 1.77 -7.22
N ALA A 64 -1.59 1.56 -5.92
CA ALA A 64 -0.73 2.14 -4.89
C ALA A 64 0.72 1.62 -5.00
N ALA A 65 0.90 0.30 -5.18
CA ALA A 65 2.20 -0.30 -5.40
C ALA A 65 2.83 0.18 -6.73
N ALA A 66 2.03 0.31 -7.79
CA ALA A 66 2.51 0.84 -9.07
C ALA A 66 3.02 2.28 -8.92
N LEU A 67 2.26 3.16 -8.25
CA LEU A 67 2.63 4.56 -8.06
C LEU A 67 3.90 4.71 -7.21
N THR A 68 3.96 4.05 -6.05
CA THR A 68 5.15 4.13 -5.18
C THR A 68 6.37 3.52 -5.85
N GLY A 69 6.20 2.43 -6.60
CA GLY A 69 7.26 1.82 -7.39
C GLY A 69 7.76 2.74 -8.51
N TRP A 70 6.86 3.43 -9.18
CA TRP A 70 7.24 4.42 -10.20
C TRP A 70 8.00 5.61 -9.59
N LEU A 71 7.54 6.15 -8.46
CA LEU A 71 8.23 7.23 -7.76
C LEU A 71 9.62 6.78 -7.26
N ALA A 72 9.76 5.53 -6.81
CA ALA A 72 11.06 4.96 -6.43
C ALA A 72 12.02 4.87 -7.63
N GLN A 73 11.53 4.48 -8.81
CA GLN A 73 12.31 4.48 -10.05
C GLN A 73 12.80 5.90 -10.43
N LEU A 74 12.10 6.95 -10.00
CA LEU A 74 12.53 8.35 -10.08
C LEU A 74 13.45 8.77 -8.91
N GLN A 75 13.94 7.82 -8.13
CA GLN A 75 14.85 8.03 -6.97
C GLN A 75 14.23 8.87 -5.82
N TRP A 76 12.91 8.83 -5.67
CA TRP A 76 12.24 9.50 -4.56
C TRP A 76 12.48 8.79 -3.22
N ASP A 77 12.79 7.51 -3.26
CA ASP A 77 13.11 6.65 -2.12
C ASP A 77 14.48 6.93 -1.47
N ARG A 78 15.32 7.75 -2.13
CA ARG A 78 16.69 8.08 -1.68
C ARG A 78 16.77 9.20 -0.65
N LYS A 79 15.75 10.04 -0.53
CA LYS A 79 15.69 11.19 0.39
C LYS A 79 14.43 11.10 1.23
N ILE A 80 14.59 11.26 2.56
CA ILE A 80 13.51 11.06 3.55
C ILE A 80 12.23 11.84 3.21
N LEU A 81 12.34 13.12 2.84
CA LEU A 81 11.18 13.93 2.52
C LEU A 81 10.46 13.45 1.24
N ARG A 82 11.22 13.12 0.19
CA ARG A 82 10.64 12.59 -1.05
C ARG A 82 10.04 11.22 -0.85
N ALA A 83 10.71 10.35 -0.08
CA ALA A 83 10.19 9.05 0.31
C ALA A 83 8.88 9.20 1.09
N PHE A 84 8.82 10.10 2.08
CA PHE A 84 7.60 10.38 2.81
C PHE A 84 6.44 10.83 1.90
N LEU A 85 6.70 11.75 0.97
CA LEU A 85 5.70 12.20 0.00
C LEU A 85 5.25 11.09 -0.95
N ALA A 86 6.17 10.21 -1.39
CA ALA A 86 5.83 9.05 -2.22
C ALA A 86 4.94 8.05 -1.46
N PHE A 87 5.26 7.74 -0.20
CA PHE A 87 4.43 6.87 0.64
C PHE A 87 3.08 7.50 0.96
N LEU A 88 3.05 8.82 1.21
CA LEU A 88 1.80 9.54 1.45
C LEU A 88 0.90 9.52 0.20
N ALA A 89 1.45 9.83 -0.98
CA ALA A 89 0.72 9.75 -2.25
C ALA A 89 0.18 8.34 -2.50
N GLY A 90 1.01 7.31 -2.31
CA GLY A 90 0.60 5.92 -2.43
C GLY A 90 -0.49 5.53 -1.43
N SER A 91 -0.47 6.08 -0.21
CA SER A 91 -1.48 5.83 0.81
C SER A 91 -2.87 6.38 0.46
N VAL A 92 -2.94 7.40 -0.40
CA VAL A 92 -4.22 8.00 -0.85
C VAL A 92 -4.89 7.15 -1.92
N VAL A 93 -4.11 6.47 -2.76
CA VAL A 93 -4.63 5.70 -3.91
C VAL A 93 -5.70 4.67 -3.54
N PRO A 94 -5.55 3.84 -2.50
CA PRO A 94 -6.57 2.87 -2.12
C PRO A 94 -7.92 3.49 -1.81
N PHE A 95 -7.95 4.73 -1.30
CA PHE A 95 -9.20 5.43 -1.00
C PHE A 95 -9.92 5.89 -2.26
N ALA A 96 -9.19 6.23 -3.33
CA ALA A 96 -9.80 6.61 -4.61
C ALA A 96 -10.64 5.47 -5.22
N PHE A 97 -10.25 4.22 -5.01
CA PHE A 97 -10.99 3.04 -5.43
C PHE A 97 -11.93 2.52 -4.32
N GLY A 98 -11.47 2.56 -3.08
CA GLY A 98 -12.15 2.00 -1.92
C GLY A 98 -13.41 2.75 -1.53
N LEU A 99 -13.39 4.09 -1.52
CA LEU A 99 -14.55 4.87 -1.08
C LEU A 99 -15.78 4.74 -2.00
N PRO A 100 -15.66 4.86 -3.35
CA PRO A 100 -16.79 4.61 -4.24
C PRO A 100 -17.31 3.17 -4.14
N TRP A 101 -16.39 2.20 -4.02
CA TRP A 101 -16.75 0.80 -3.85
C TRP A 101 -17.49 0.56 -2.53
N LEU A 102 -16.98 1.14 -1.43
CA LEU A 102 -17.61 1.07 -0.11
C LEU A 102 -19.02 1.66 -0.13
N ALA A 103 -19.22 2.79 -0.80
CA ALA A 103 -20.54 3.41 -0.95
C ALA A 103 -21.54 2.49 -1.65
N ALA A 104 -21.10 1.84 -2.75
CA ALA A 104 -21.91 0.86 -3.47
C ALA A 104 -22.23 -0.38 -2.61
N ALA A 105 -21.23 -0.89 -1.89
CA ALA A 105 -21.39 -2.06 -1.03
C ALA A 105 -22.34 -1.75 0.15
N LEU A 106 -22.22 -0.61 0.82
CA LEU A 106 -23.11 -0.19 1.90
C LEU A 106 -24.55 -0.05 1.40
N GLY A 107 -24.75 0.57 0.23
CA GLY A 107 -26.07 0.71 -0.37
C GLY A 107 -26.72 -0.64 -0.69
N SER A 108 -25.96 -1.59 -1.21
CA SER A 108 -26.45 -2.95 -1.53
C SER A 108 -26.82 -3.76 -0.27
N LEU A 109 -26.20 -3.44 0.87
CA LEU A 109 -26.45 -4.07 2.16
C LEU A 109 -27.54 -3.35 2.99
N GLY A 110 -28.12 -2.26 2.46
CA GLY A 110 -29.15 -1.47 3.14
C GLY A 110 -28.63 -0.55 4.25
N PHE A 111 -27.32 -0.29 4.28
CA PHE A 111 -26.72 0.67 5.21
C PHE A 111 -26.67 2.09 4.61
N PRO A 112 -26.59 3.14 5.47
CA PRO A 112 -26.38 4.51 4.99
C PRO A 112 -25.13 4.61 4.12
N ASN A 113 -25.28 5.12 2.91
CA ASN A 113 -24.20 5.26 1.92
C ASN A 113 -24.00 6.71 1.46
N ASP A 114 -24.51 7.66 2.23
CA ASP A 114 -24.22 9.07 2.04
C ASP A 114 -22.72 9.36 2.27
N LEU A 115 -22.25 10.48 1.73
CA LEU A 115 -20.84 10.85 1.76
C LEU A 115 -20.24 10.82 3.18
N ASN A 116 -20.99 11.33 4.17
CA ASN A 116 -20.50 11.38 5.55
C ASN A 116 -20.32 9.98 6.14
N SER A 117 -21.30 9.09 5.98
CA SER A 117 -21.23 7.70 6.44
C SER A 117 -20.09 6.92 5.81
N VAL A 118 -19.87 7.11 4.50
CA VAL A 118 -18.76 6.48 3.77
C VAL A 118 -17.41 6.99 4.26
N LEU A 119 -17.24 8.30 4.47
CA LEU A 119 -16.00 8.87 4.98
C LEU A 119 -15.71 8.46 6.42
N GLN A 120 -16.72 8.40 7.29
CA GLN A 120 -16.56 7.91 8.65
C GLN A 120 -16.15 6.44 8.72
N ALA A 121 -16.69 5.60 7.85
CA ALA A 121 -16.38 4.16 7.83
C ALA A 121 -15.10 3.82 7.06
N GLY A 122 -14.75 4.60 6.02
CA GLY A 122 -13.74 4.22 5.04
C GLY A 122 -12.50 5.12 4.97
N LEU A 123 -12.52 6.33 5.57
CA LEU A 123 -11.40 7.27 5.47
C LEU A 123 -10.90 7.75 6.84
N TYR A 124 -11.75 8.35 7.65
CA TYR A 124 -11.31 9.04 8.87
C TYR A 124 -10.50 8.18 9.85
N PRO A 125 -10.85 6.91 10.11
CA PRO A 125 -10.07 6.05 11.00
C PRO A 125 -8.66 5.76 10.49
N PHE A 126 -8.42 5.95 9.18
CA PHE A 126 -7.17 5.58 8.52
C PHE A 126 -6.20 6.75 8.34
N ILE A 127 -6.64 8.00 8.48
CA ILE A 127 -5.82 9.19 8.19
C ILE A 127 -4.57 9.20 9.08
N LEU A 128 -4.74 9.14 10.41
CA LEU A 128 -3.61 9.17 11.34
C LEU A 128 -2.67 7.98 11.12
N GLY A 129 -3.24 6.78 11.02
CA GLY A 129 -2.47 5.56 10.73
C GLY A 129 -1.76 5.61 9.38
N GLY A 130 -2.36 6.24 8.37
CA GLY A 130 -1.75 6.44 7.05
C GLY A 130 -0.52 7.34 7.10
N VAL A 131 -0.60 8.47 7.81
CA VAL A 131 0.54 9.38 8.00
C VAL A 131 1.68 8.71 8.76
N ILE A 132 1.38 7.99 9.85
CA ILE A 132 2.37 7.24 10.62
C ILE A 132 3.06 6.18 9.76
N LYS A 133 2.29 5.40 8.99
CA LYS A 133 2.83 4.38 8.08
C LYS A 133 3.68 4.98 6.97
N ALA A 134 3.29 6.13 6.43
CA ALA A 134 4.10 6.86 5.44
C ALA A 134 5.45 7.30 6.04
N ALA A 135 5.47 7.80 7.26
CA ALA A 135 6.70 8.18 7.96
C ALA A 135 7.58 6.95 8.24
N LEU A 136 6.99 5.84 8.73
CA LEU A 136 7.71 4.58 8.97
C LEU A 136 8.29 4.01 7.67
N GLY A 137 7.50 3.94 6.60
CA GLY A 137 7.96 3.44 5.30
C GLY A 137 9.09 4.28 4.73
N ALA A 138 9.00 5.61 4.81
CA ALA A 138 10.05 6.51 4.39
C ALA A 138 11.35 6.30 5.20
N GLY A 139 11.24 6.13 6.52
CA GLY A 139 12.37 5.82 7.38
C GLY A 139 13.04 4.50 7.01
N ILE A 140 12.25 3.44 6.87
CA ILE A 140 12.73 2.09 6.52
C ILE A 140 13.51 2.12 5.20
N ILE A 141 12.93 2.69 4.14
CA ILE A 141 13.55 2.66 2.81
C ILE A 141 14.80 3.54 2.75
N THR A 142 14.78 4.70 3.40
CA THR A 142 15.94 5.61 3.42
C THR A 142 17.10 4.99 4.21
N LEU A 143 16.82 4.34 5.35
CA LEU A 143 17.82 3.60 6.11
C LEU A 143 18.38 2.40 5.35
N ALA A 144 17.54 1.67 4.61
CA ALA A 144 17.99 0.57 3.75
C ALA A 144 18.98 1.06 2.69
N TRP A 145 18.71 2.18 2.02
CA TRP A 145 19.64 2.79 1.06
C TRP A 145 20.94 3.25 1.69
N TYR A 146 20.88 3.83 2.88
CA TYR A 146 22.09 4.21 3.63
C TYR A 146 22.95 2.97 3.93
N ALA A 147 22.35 1.88 4.41
CA ALA A 147 23.05 0.63 4.71
C ALA A 147 23.71 0.01 3.46
N VAL A 148 23.04 0.03 2.31
CA VAL A 148 23.62 -0.42 1.02
C VAL A 148 24.82 0.43 0.65
N GLY A 149 24.74 1.75 0.71
CA GLY A 149 25.84 2.66 0.38
C GLY A 149 27.08 2.47 1.29
N VAL A 150 26.88 2.19 2.59
CA VAL A 150 27.98 1.87 3.51
C VAL A 150 28.63 0.51 3.16
N SER A 151 27.83 -0.50 2.80
CA SER A 151 28.32 -1.82 2.40
C SER A 151 29.18 -1.75 1.15
N ASP A 152 28.74 -0.99 0.14
CA ASP A 152 29.46 -0.85 -1.12
C ASP A 152 30.80 -0.13 -0.94
N LYS A 153 30.86 0.90 -0.10
CA LYS A 153 32.12 1.58 0.25
C LYS A 153 33.11 0.65 0.95
N ARG A 154 32.63 -0.22 1.86
CA ARG A 154 33.49 -1.21 2.55
C ARG A 154 34.06 -2.25 1.59
N LYS A 155 33.24 -2.73 0.62
CA LYS A 155 33.68 -3.68 -0.40
C LYS A 155 34.74 -3.06 -1.32
N ALA A 156 34.49 -1.82 -1.77
CA ALA A 156 35.45 -1.10 -2.62
C ALA A 156 36.80 -0.86 -1.92
N ALA A 157 36.81 -0.52 -0.62
CA ALA A 157 38.02 -0.36 0.16
C ALA A 157 38.84 -1.67 0.26
N LYS A 158 38.16 -2.82 0.49
CA LYS A 158 38.82 -4.14 0.58
C LYS A 158 39.36 -4.67 -0.75
N SER A 159 38.82 -4.22 -1.87
CA SER A 159 39.34 -4.62 -3.20
C SER A 159 40.48 -3.74 -3.69
N ALA A 160 40.84 -2.68 -2.97
CA ALA A 160 41.95 -1.77 -3.28
C ALA A 160 43.22 -2.07 -2.45
N GLU A 161 43.15 -2.99 -1.47
CA GLU A 161 44.26 -3.55 -0.69
C GLU A 161 44.79 -4.83 -1.36
#